data_67155aa371d4217317c2b445d2162197
#
_entry.id   67155aa371d4217317c2b445d2162197
#
_cell.length_a   1.000
_cell.length_b   1.000
_cell.length_c   1.000
_cell.angle_alpha   90.00
_cell.angle_beta   90.00
_cell.angle_gamma   90.00
#
_symmetry.space_group_name_H-M   'P 1'
#
loop_
_entity.id
_entity.type
_entity.pdbx_description
1 polymer ?
#
loop_
_entity_poly.entity_id
_entity_poly.type
_entity_poly.pdbx_seq_one_letter_code
_entity_poly.pdbx_strand_id
1 'polypeptide(L)'
;WGLNAEVWRCIDEELSSHFTLHLVDLPGFGRSRGFGALSLADMAEAVLQQAPDKAIWLGWSLGGLVASQIALTHPERVQALVTVASSPCFSARDEWPGIKPDVLAGFQQQLSDDFQRTVERFLALQTMGTETARQDARALKKTVLALPMPEVDVLNG
;
A
#
# COMPACT_ATOMS: atom_id res chain seq x y z
N TRP A 1 -2.99 -0.37 -2.17
CA TRP A 1 -4.43 -0.57 -2.03
C TRP A 1 -4.80 -2.02 -2.35
N GLY A 2 -5.59 -2.65 -1.48
CA GLY A 2 -5.95 -4.07 -1.61
C GLY A 2 -4.89 -5.09 -1.18
N LEU A 3 -3.66 -4.69 -0.95
CA LEU A 3 -2.54 -5.55 -0.57
C LEU A 3 -2.18 -5.40 0.92
N ASN A 4 -1.06 -5.97 1.31
CA ASN A 4 -0.56 -5.96 2.69
C ASN A 4 0.97 -5.92 2.74
N ALA A 5 1.53 -5.83 3.95
CA ALA A 5 2.97 -5.66 4.17
C ALA A 5 3.84 -6.83 3.68
N GLU A 6 3.25 -7.97 3.31
CA GLU A 6 3.99 -9.11 2.74
C GLU A 6 4.69 -8.76 1.42
N VAL A 7 4.29 -7.67 0.75
CA VAL A 7 4.98 -7.16 -0.45
C VAL A 7 6.44 -6.79 -0.19
N TRP A 8 6.80 -6.47 1.07
CA TRP A 8 8.16 -6.08 1.47
C TRP A 8 9.09 -7.25 1.72
N ARG A 9 8.57 -8.50 1.75
CA ARG A 9 9.37 -9.70 2.03
C ARG A 9 10.58 -9.89 1.13
N CYS A 10 10.51 -9.38 -0.10
CA CYS A 10 11.61 -9.52 -1.06
C CYS A 10 12.85 -8.69 -0.70
N ILE A 11 12.72 -7.69 0.18
CA ILE A 11 13.81 -6.78 0.57
C ILE A 11 14.00 -6.67 2.08
N ASP A 12 13.18 -7.35 2.90
CA ASP A 12 13.22 -7.21 4.35
C ASP A 12 14.53 -7.72 4.95
N GLU A 13 15.10 -8.80 4.45
CA GLU A 13 16.37 -9.36 4.90
C GLU A 13 17.53 -8.36 4.66
N GLU A 14 17.58 -7.77 3.48
CA GLU A 14 18.63 -6.80 3.13
C GLU A 14 18.49 -5.52 3.95
N LEU A 15 17.27 -4.98 4.07
CA LEU A 15 17.03 -3.78 4.85
C LEU A 15 17.24 -3.99 6.35
N SER A 16 16.89 -5.14 6.90
CA SER A 16 17.05 -5.45 8.32
C SER A 16 18.51 -5.55 8.76
N SER A 17 19.44 -5.74 7.82
CA SER A 17 20.87 -5.69 8.10
C SER A 17 21.37 -4.28 8.46
N HIS A 18 20.61 -3.24 8.10
CA HIS A 18 20.95 -1.83 8.31
C HIS A 18 19.96 -1.07 9.19
N PHE A 19 18.74 -1.54 9.32
CA PHE A 19 17.63 -0.86 9.98
C PHE A 19 16.82 -1.80 10.86
N THR A 20 16.23 -1.26 11.92
CA THR A 20 15.10 -1.93 12.60
C THR A 20 13.85 -1.67 11.79
N LEU A 21 13.23 -2.72 11.25
CA LEU A 21 12.08 -2.62 10.39
C LEU A 21 10.76 -2.70 11.18
N HIS A 22 9.85 -1.81 10.88
CA HIS A 22 8.47 -1.82 11.33
C HIS A 22 7.57 -1.99 10.10
N LEU A 23 7.17 -3.24 9.82
CA LEU A 23 6.28 -3.55 8.71
C LEU A 23 4.83 -3.27 9.13
N VAL A 24 4.18 -2.36 8.42
CA VAL A 24 2.84 -1.88 8.74
C VAL A 24 1.85 -2.32 7.67
N ASP A 25 0.82 -3.04 8.08
CA ASP A 25 -0.40 -3.18 7.32
C ASP A 25 -1.28 -1.96 7.59
N LEU A 26 -1.72 -1.27 6.53
CA LEU A 26 -2.62 -0.14 6.68
C LEU A 26 -3.94 -0.58 7.33
N PRO A 27 -4.67 0.34 8.02
CA PRO A 27 -5.93 0.00 8.68
C PRO A 27 -6.91 -0.72 7.75
N GLY A 28 -7.36 -1.88 8.14
CA GLY A 28 -8.27 -2.74 7.38
C GLY A 28 -7.59 -3.74 6.44
N PHE A 29 -6.27 -3.62 6.21
CA PHE A 29 -5.52 -4.53 5.34
C PHE A 29 -4.69 -5.53 6.14
N GLY A 30 -4.44 -6.71 5.55
CA GLY A 30 -3.57 -7.73 6.11
C GLY A 30 -3.94 -8.11 7.56
N ARG A 31 -3.02 -7.87 8.49
CA ARG A 31 -3.18 -8.14 9.93
C ARG A 31 -3.90 -7.03 10.69
N SER A 32 -4.04 -5.85 10.07
CA SER A 32 -4.65 -4.66 10.70
C SER A 32 -6.17 -4.68 10.55
N ARG A 33 -6.86 -5.45 11.40
CA ARG A 33 -8.31 -5.72 11.32
C ARG A 33 -9.13 -4.76 12.19
N GLY A 34 -10.46 -4.76 11.99
CA GLY A 34 -11.41 -4.01 12.80
C GLY A 34 -11.63 -2.56 12.38
N PHE A 35 -11.22 -2.21 11.16
CA PHE A 35 -11.44 -0.88 10.57
C PHE A 35 -12.48 -0.95 9.46
N GLY A 36 -13.27 0.12 9.31
CA GLY A 36 -14.11 0.38 8.15
C GLY A 36 -13.42 1.29 7.14
N ALA A 37 -14.22 1.99 6.34
CA ALA A 37 -13.74 3.04 5.45
C ALA A 37 -13.10 4.18 6.26
N LEU A 38 -11.87 4.56 5.92
CA LEU A 38 -11.13 5.64 6.57
C LEU A 38 -10.69 6.67 5.54
N SER A 39 -10.66 7.94 5.96
CA SER A 39 -9.96 8.98 5.21
C SER A 39 -8.45 8.78 5.26
N LEU A 40 -7.72 9.42 4.35
CA LEU A 40 -6.25 9.41 4.37
C LEU A 40 -5.68 9.93 5.69
N ALA A 41 -6.31 10.96 6.26
CA ALA A 41 -5.91 11.52 7.56
C ALA A 41 -6.10 10.50 8.70
N ASP A 42 -7.25 9.82 8.73
CA ASP A 42 -7.53 8.81 9.76
C ASP A 42 -6.59 7.59 9.62
N MET A 43 -6.26 7.18 8.40
CA MET A 43 -5.24 6.14 8.17
C MET A 43 -3.88 6.55 8.73
N ALA A 44 -3.46 7.80 8.46
CA ALA A 44 -2.19 8.32 8.95
C ALA A 44 -2.12 8.34 10.47
N GLU A 45 -3.18 8.80 11.14
CA GLU A 45 -3.27 8.80 12.61
C GLU A 45 -3.22 7.39 13.20
N ALA A 46 -3.96 6.44 12.62
CA ALA A 46 -3.95 5.05 13.07
C ALA A 46 -2.57 4.40 12.93
N VAL A 47 -1.83 4.71 11.86
CA VAL A 47 -0.46 4.24 11.66
C VAL A 47 0.50 4.88 12.67
N LEU A 48 0.38 6.18 12.91
CA LEU A 48 1.22 6.91 13.87
C LEU A 48 1.12 6.37 15.29
N GLN A 49 -0.04 5.87 15.71
CA GLN A 49 -0.24 5.29 17.03
C GLN A 49 0.63 4.05 17.30
N GLN A 50 1.03 3.35 16.24
CA GLN A 50 1.83 2.12 16.32
C GLN A 50 3.28 2.32 15.89
N ALA A 51 3.62 3.49 15.37
CA ALA A 51 4.93 3.79 14.85
C ALA A 51 5.89 4.29 15.95
N PRO A 52 7.22 4.12 15.79
CA PRO A 52 8.22 4.75 16.62
C PRO A 52 8.07 6.28 16.62
N ASP A 53 8.60 6.94 17.67
CA ASP A 53 8.53 8.40 17.81
C ASP A 53 9.12 9.14 16.61
N LYS A 54 10.17 8.59 16.00
CA LYS A 54 10.78 9.12 14.79
C LYS A 54 11.33 7.99 13.91
N ALA A 55 11.03 8.03 12.63
CA ALA A 55 11.45 6.99 11.69
C ALA A 55 11.74 7.54 10.29
N ILE A 56 12.43 6.73 9.49
CA ILE A 56 12.42 6.83 8.03
C ILE A 56 11.14 6.13 7.55
N TRP A 57 10.34 6.85 6.79
CA TRP A 57 9.08 6.34 6.25
C TRP A 57 9.26 5.89 4.81
N LEU A 58 8.92 4.65 4.54
CA LEU A 58 8.93 4.06 3.20
C LEU A 58 7.50 3.64 2.86
N GLY A 59 6.93 4.25 1.83
CA GLY A 59 5.57 3.96 1.40
C GLY A 59 5.47 3.61 -0.07
N TRP A 60 4.78 2.50 -0.38
CA TRP A 60 4.48 2.10 -1.75
C TRP A 60 3.02 2.41 -2.08
N SER A 61 2.76 3.04 -3.24
CA SER A 61 1.42 3.34 -3.75
C SER A 61 0.58 4.11 -2.72
N LEU A 62 -0.55 3.58 -2.24
CA LEU A 62 -1.36 4.15 -1.16
C LEU A 62 -0.54 4.38 0.12
N GLY A 63 0.38 3.47 0.44
CA GLY A 63 1.31 3.65 1.57
C GLY A 63 2.17 4.89 1.44
N GLY A 64 2.52 5.28 0.21
CA GLY A 64 3.22 6.54 -0.08
C GLY A 64 2.37 7.78 0.20
N LEU A 65 1.06 7.74 -0.07
CA LEU A 65 0.12 8.81 0.31
C LEU A 65 0.01 8.95 1.83
N VAL A 66 -0.13 7.83 2.55
CA VAL A 66 -0.20 7.83 4.02
C VAL A 66 1.09 8.38 4.62
N ALA A 67 2.25 7.92 4.14
CA ALA A 67 3.55 8.42 4.60
C ALA A 67 3.74 9.92 4.29
N SER A 68 3.27 10.38 3.14
CA SER A 68 3.30 11.81 2.77
C SER A 68 2.36 12.64 3.66
N GLN A 69 1.19 12.12 3.99
CA GLN A 69 0.27 12.76 4.93
C GLN A 69 0.91 12.92 6.31
N ILE A 70 1.58 11.87 6.81
CA ILE A 70 2.32 11.93 8.07
C ILE A 70 3.42 12.99 8.00
N ALA A 71 4.18 13.05 6.92
CA ALA A 71 5.25 14.03 6.76
C ALA A 71 4.74 15.49 6.74
N LEU A 72 3.53 15.72 6.22
CA LEU A 72 2.90 17.03 6.21
C LEU A 72 2.32 17.45 7.56
N THR A 73 1.72 16.50 8.30
CA THR A 73 1.03 16.79 9.55
C THR A 73 1.90 16.63 10.80
N HIS A 74 2.88 15.72 10.74
CA HIS A 74 3.78 15.39 11.85
C HIS A 74 5.25 15.32 11.39
N PRO A 75 5.81 16.42 10.87
CA PRO A 75 7.18 16.43 10.34
C PRO A 75 8.23 16.03 11.38
N GLU A 76 7.97 16.25 12.66
CA GLU A 76 8.85 15.84 13.76
C GLU A 76 8.99 14.31 13.88
N ARG A 77 7.99 13.56 13.40
CA ARG A 77 7.96 12.09 13.38
C ARG A 77 8.72 11.50 12.19
N VAL A 78 9.18 12.33 11.25
CA VAL A 78 9.76 11.91 9.97
C VAL A 78 11.22 12.31 9.87
N GLN A 79 12.11 11.32 9.90
CA GLN A 79 13.53 11.54 9.64
C GLN A 79 13.81 11.67 8.14
N ALA A 80 13.17 10.84 7.34
CA ALA A 80 13.20 10.86 5.89
C ALA A 80 11.92 10.22 5.33
N LEU A 81 11.55 10.59 4.11
CA LEU A 81 10.41 10.03 3.38
C LEU A 81 10.90 9.44 2.06
N VAL A 82 10.56 8.18 1.83
CA VAL A 82 10.79 7.47 0.57
C VAL A 82 9.45 6.99 0.05
N THR A 83 9.11 7.37 -1.17
CA THR A 83 7.90 6.89 -1.85
C THR A 83 8.25 6.06 -3.07
N VAL A 84 7.58 4.93 -3.24
CA VAL A 84 7.75 4.02 -4.37
C VAL A 84 6.43 3.91 -5.12
N ALA A 85 6.46 4.17 -6.43
CA ALA A 85 5.27 4.10 -7.29
C ALA A 85 4.06 4.80 -6.67
N SER A 86 4.27 5.98 -6.12
CA SER A 86 3.26 6.81 -5.46
C SER A 86 3.17 8.19 -6.12
N SER A 87 2.06 8.87 -5.88
CA SER A 87 1.77 10.20 -6.40
C SER A 87 0.99 10.99 -5.36
N PRO A 88 1.14 12.32 -5.29
CA PRO A 88 0.30 13.16 -4.44
C PRO A 88 -1.19 13.07 -4.76
N CYS A 89 -1.52 12.69 -6.01
CA CYS A 89 -2.89 12.47 -6.47
C CYS A 89 -2.87 11.41 -7.57
N PHE A 90 -3.56 10.28 -7.36
CA PHE A 90 -3.67 9.24 -8.38
C PHE A 90 -4.72 9.55 -9.45
N SER A 91 -5.75 10.32 -9.09
CA SER A 91 -6.81 10.68 -10.04
C SER A 91 -6.37 11.76 -11.01
N ALA A 92 -6.65 11.57 -12.29
CA ALA A 92 -6.46 12.60 -13.31
C ALA A 92 -7.37 13.80 -13.04
N ARG A 93 -6.84 15.01 -13.27
CA ARG A 93 -7.56 16.29 -13.23
C ARG A 93 -7.14 17.12 -14.44
N ASP A 94 -7.81 18.23 -14.69
CA ASP A 94 -7.61 19.06 -15.90
C ASP A 94 -6.15 19.39 -16.22
N GLU A 95 -5.35 19.71 -15.20
CA GLU A 95 -3.92 20.00 -15.35
C GLU A 95 -2.99 18.99 -14.65
N TRP A 96 -3.53 17.86 -14.18
CA TRP A 96 -2.77 16.85 -13.48
C TRP A 96 -2.85 15.48 -14.18
N PRO A 97 -1.72 14.94 -14.67
CA PRO A 97 -1.70 13.62 -15.26
C PRO A 97 -1.92 12.55 -14.18
N GLY A 98 -2.88 11.68 -14.39
CA GLY A 98 -3.22 10.62 -13.45
C GLY A 98 -4.05 9.52 -14.09
N ILE A 99 -4.56 8.64 -13.27
CA ILE A 99 -5.47 7.56 -13.68
C ILE A 99 -6.87 8.16 -13.82
N LYS A 100 -7.54 7.88 -14.93
CA LYS A 100 -8.91 8.36 -15.14
C LYS A 100 -9.82 7.84 -14.02
N PRO A 101 -10.75 8.68 -13.50
CA PRO A 101 -11.63 8.29 -12.40
C PRO A 101 -12.45 7.03 -12.65
N ASP A 102 -12.91 6.83 -13.89
CA ASP A 102 -13.65 5.64 -14.31
C ASP A 102 -12.79 4.36 -14.26
N VAL A 103 -11.48 4.46 -14.54
CA VAL A 103 -10.52 3.35 -14.42
C VAL A 103 -10.30 2.99 -12.96
N LEU A 104 -10.16 3.98 -12.07
CA LEU A 104 -10.03 3.74 -10.62
C LEU A 104 -11.30 3.10 -10.05
N ALA A 105 -12.48 3.62 -10.41
CA ALA A 105 -13.77 3.05 -9.99
C ALA A 105 -13.95 1.62 -10.50
N GLY A 106 -13.56 1.35 -11.74
CA GLY A 106 -13.58 0.00 -12.32
C GLY A 106 -12.66 -0.98 -11.58
N PHE A 107 -11.47 -0.54 -11.16
CA PHE A 107 -10.56 -1.36 -10.36
C PHE A 107 -11.12 -1.64 -8.96
N GLN A 108 -11.68 -0.63 -8.30
CA GLN A 108 -12.36 -0.78 -7.02
C GLN A 108 -13.51 -1.79 -7.10
N GLN A 109 -14.34 -1.69 -8.14
CA GLN A 109 -15.43 -2.64 -8.36
C GLN A 109 -14.91 -4.07 -8.56
N GLN A 110 -13.86 -4.25 -9.36
CA GLN A 110 -13.24 -5.56 -9.56
C GLN A 110 -12.67 -6.15 -8.28
N LEU A 111 -12.05 -5.34 -7.40
CA LEU A 111 -11.60 -5.80 -6.08
C LEU A 111 -12.77 -6.28 -5.21
N SER A 112 -13.90 -5.60 -5.27
CA SER A 112 -15.11 -5.98 -4.52
C SER A 112 -15.78 -7.24 -5.07
N ASP A 113 -15.78 -7.43 -6.39
CA ASP A 113 -16.45 -8.54 -7.07
C ASP A 113 -15.62 -9.84 -7.03
N ASP A 114 -14.31 -9.75 -7.29
CA ASP A 114 -13.37 -10.88 -7.28
C ASP A 114 -11.98 -10.40 -6.86
N PHE A 115 -11.81 -10.29 -5.56
CA PHE A 115 -10.57 -9.80 -4.93
C PHE A 115 -9.35 -10.61 -5.38
N GLN A 116 -9.41 -11.93 -5.25
CA GLN A 116 -8.27 -12.78 -5.55
C GLN A 116 -7.80 -12.61 -6.99
N ARG A 117 -8.69 -12.73 -7.94
CA ARG A 117 -8.38 -12.61 -9.37
C ARG A 117 -7.84 -11.23 -9.72
N THR A 118 -8.43 -10.18 -9.13
CA THR A 118 -7.99 -8.80 -9.35
C THR A 118 -6.58 -8.58 -8.82
N VAL A 119 -6.28 -9.05 -7.61
CA VAL A 119 -4.93 -8.99 -7.03
C VAL A 119 -3.93 -9.79 -7.85
N GLU A 120 -4.26 -10.99 -8.31
CA GLU A 120 -3.40 -11.80 -9.16
C GLU A 120 -3.03 -11.08 -10.47
N ARG A 121 -4.01 -10.45 -11.12
CA ARG A 121 -3.78 -9.65 -12.33
C ARG A 121 -2.94 -8.41 -12.05
N PHE A 122 -3.19 -7.73 -10.96
CA PHE A 122 -2.42 -6.56 -10.53
C PHE A 122 -0.95 -6.92 -10.27
N LEU A 123 -0.68 -7.99 -9.52
CA LEU A 123 0.68 -8.45 -9.26
C LEU A 123 1.42 -8.86 -10.53
N ALA A 124 0.72 -9.50 -11.48
CA ALA A 124 1.29 -9.84 -12.78
C ALA A 124 1.68 -8.58 -13.58
N LEU A 125 0.87 -7.52 -13.52
CA LEU A 125 1.18 -6.23 -14.16
C LEU A 125 2.38 -5.53 -13.49
N GLN A 126 2.47 -5.57 -12.15
CA GLN A 126 3.57 -4.95 -11.41
C GLN A 126 4.93 -5.58 -11.68
N THR A 127 4.97 -6.86 -12.02
CA THR A 127 6.21 -7.59 -12.30
C THR A 127 6.57 -7.64 -13.78
N MET A 128 5.74 -7.11 -14.67
CA MET A 128 6.02 -7.07 -16.10
C MET A 128 7.29 -6.31 -16.42
N GLY A 129 8.11 -6.89 -17.30
CA GLY A 129 9.35 -6.28 -17.78
C GLY A 129 10.61 -6.66 -17.00
N THR A 130 10.48 -7.41 -15.91
CA THR A 130 11.63 -8.01 -15.23
C THR A 130 11.94 -9.40 -15.80
N GLU A 131 13.21 -9.83 -15.75
CA GLU A 131 13.61 -11.17 -16.18
C GLU A 131 12.97 -12.28 -15.34
N THR A 132 12.65 -11.97 -14.08
CA THR A 132 12.07 -12.88 -13.09
C THR A 132 10.56 -12.71 -12.91
N ALA A 133 9.88 -11.96 -13.78
CA ALA A 133 8.47 -11.54 -13.65
C ALA A 133 7.51 -12.65 -13.18
N ARG A 134 7.62 -13.85 -13.76
CA ARG A 134 6.74 -14.97 -13.39
C ARG A 134 7.02 -15.52 -11.99
N GLN A 135 8.30 -15.54 -11.59
CA GLN A 135 8.71 -16.02 -10.26
C GLN A 135 8.30 -15.00 -9.20
N ASP A 136 8.53 -13.72 -9.46
CA ASP A 136 8.19 -12.61 -8.56
C ASP A 136 6.68 -12.53 -8.35
N ALA A 137 5.88 -12.59 -9.42
CA ALA A 137 4.43 -12.61 -9.32
C ALA A 137 3.92 -13.80 -8.50
N ARG A 138 4.50 -14.99 -8.70
CA ARG A 138 4.13 -16.20 -7.95
C ARG A 138 4.49 -16.08 -6.46
N ALA A 139 5.67 -15.57 -6.15
CA ALA A 139 6.12 -15.38 -4.77
C ALA A 139 5.24 -14.35 -4.04
N LEU A 140 4.98 -13.19 -4.65
CA LEU A 140 4.10 -12.16 -4.11
C LEU A 140 2.67 -12.66 -3.91
N LYS A 141 2.12 -13.36 -4.91
CA LYS A 141 0.80 -13.97 -4.81
C LYS A 141 0.70 -14.91 -3.61
N LYS A 142 1.68 -15.79 -3.43
CA LYS A 142 1.69 -16.76 -2.33
C LYS A 142 1.68 -16.09 -0.96
N THR A 143 2.45 -15.04 -0.76
CA THR A 143 2.56 -14.35 0.53
C THR A 143 1.41 -13.38 0.78
N VAL A 144 1.03 -12.58 -0.21
CA VAL A 144 -0.04 -11.58 -0.07
C VAL A 144 -1.40 -12.23 0.14
N LEU A 145 -1.74 -13.26 -0.65
CA LEU A 145 -3.03 -13.95 -0.56
C LEU A 145 -3.12 -14.96 0.59
N ALA A 146 -2.02 -15.21 1.31
CA ALA A 146 -2.05 -16.02 2.54
C ALA A 146 -2.73 -15.29 3.71
N LEU A 147 -2.82 -13.95 3.67
CA LEU A 147 -3.52 -13.15 4.65
C LEU A 147 -4.97 -12.90 4.21
N PRO A 148 -5.88 -12.63 5.18
CA PRO A 148 -7.27 -12.32 4.85
C PRO A 148 -7.38 -11.11 3.94
N MET A 149 -8.31 -11.17 2.99
CA MET A 149 -8.69 -10.01 2.18
C MET A 149 -9.30 -8.90 3.05
N PRO A 150 -9.14 -7.62 2.68
CA PRO A 150 -9.84 -6.53 3.35
C PRO A 150 -11.35 -6.63 3.18
N GLU A 151 -12.10 -6.11 4.15
CA GLU A 151 -13.55 -5.93 4.03
C GLU A 151 -13.88 -4.94 2.90
N VAL A 152 -15.04 -5.12 2.25
CA VAL A 152 -15.45 -4.26 1.12
C VAL A 152 -15.52 -2.78 1.53
N ASP A 153 -15.97 -2.49 2.75
CA ASP A 153 -16.04 -1.12 3.26
C ASP A 153 -14.65 -0.46 3.34
N VAL A 154 -13.61 -1.22 3.66
CA VAL A 154 -12.22 -0.74 3.67
C VAL A 154 -11.76 -0.34 2.27
N LEU A 155 -12.16 -1.10 1.25
CA LEU A 155 -11.83 -0.84 -0.15
C LEU A 155 -12.56 0.40 -0.70
N ASN A 156 -13.64 0.82 -0.05
CA ASN A 156 -14.46 1.98 -0.44
C ASN A 156 -13.97 3.31 0.20
N GLY A 157 -13.08 3.24 1.18
CA GLY A 157 -12.45 4.40 1.85
C GLY A 157 -11.21 4.87 1.13
#